data_5a4d2c50aa82c4e1a356a196dffa3ef1
#
_entry.id   5a4d2c50aa82c4e1a356a196dffa3ef1
#
_cell.length_a   1.000
_cell.length_b   1.000
_cell.length_c   1.000
_cell.angle_alpha   90.00
_cell.angle_beta   90.00
_cell.angle_gamma   90.00
#
_symmetry.space_group_name_H-M   'P 1'
#
loop_
_entity.id
_entity.type
_entity.pdbx_description
1 polymer ?
#
loop_
_entity_poly.entity_id
_entity_poly.type
_entity_poly.pdbx_seq_one_letter_code
_entity_poly.pdbx_strand_id
1 'polypeptide(L)'
;AEALARALATDPAKRLLVLASNVSDHGVPFAFKGVQTTWEDSDVTGSRVPRYSSTPWDTTVMLYRETNPSLTVRVPAGGYVVPQEWTDVLDRIALHGIRTRKLSRAWSDSVEMTRITDHTSAAEAYEGRHAVRVLATQLERKLRAFRAGDVWVPCDQRGGALAVNLLEAQAPDGFMAWGFFETVFQKKE
;
A
#
# COMPACT_ATOMS: atom_id res chain seq x y z
N ALA A 1 -16.70 4.29 -14.57
CA ALA A 1 -15.72 5.15 -13.87
C ALA A 1 -16.38 6.42 -13.32
N GLU A 2 -17.12 7.20 -14.11
CA GLU A 2 -17.79 8.42 -13.65
C GLU A 2 -18.90 8.18 -12.61
N ALA A 3 -19.67 7.10 -12.74
CA ALA A 3 -20.71 6.73 -11.77
C ALA A 3 -20.11 6.39 -10.38
N LEU A 4 -18.94 5.71 -10.35
CA LEU A 4 -18.24 5.42 -9.11
C LEU A 4 -17.65 6.71 -8.49
N ALA A 5 -17.05 7.57 -9.30
CA ALA A 5 -16.54 8.86 -8.85
C ALA A 5 -17.64 9.76 -8.29
N ARG A 6 -18.82 9.81 -8.92
CA ARG A 6 -20.00 10.51 -8.39
C ARG A 6 -20.52 9.87 -7.10
N ALA A 7 -20.61 8.53 -7.04
CA ALA A 7 -21.05 7.83 -5.84
C ALA A 7 -20.11 8.08 -4.64
N LEU A 8 -18.80 8.09 -4.88
CA LEU A 8 -17.78 8.43 -3.87
C LEU A 8 -17.85 9.90 -3.43
N ALA A 9 -18.29 10.81 -4.31
CA ALA A 9 -18.44 12.23 -3.99
C ALA A 9 -19.67 12.55 -3.14
N THR A 10 -20.75 11.77 -3.28
CA THR A 10 -22.07 12.09 -2.68
C THR A 10 -22.36 11.35 -1.38
N ASP A 11 -21.70 10.21 -1.12
CA ASP A 11 -21.96 9.38 0.06
C ASP A 11 -20.68 9.27 0.92
N PRO A 12 -20.66 9.85 2.14
CA PRO A 12 -19.51 9.77 3.04
C PRO A 12 -19.09 8.33 3.37
N ALA A 13 -20.02 7.38 3.43
CA ALA A 13 -19.72 5.96 3.68
C ALA A 13 -18.94 5.33 2.52
N LYS A 14 -19.15 5.79 1.30
CA LYS A 14 -18.43 5.32 0.10
C LYS A 14 -17.05 5.95 -0.09
N ARG A 15 -16.68 6.87 0.80
CA ARG A 15 -15.31 7.46 0.84
C ARG A 15 -14.32 6.63 1.66
N LEU A 16 -14.74 5.49 2.20
CA LEU A 16 -13.88 4.56 2.90
C LEU A 16 -13.26 3.56 1.91
N LEU A 17 -11.96 3.33 2.04
CA LEU A 17 -11.24 2.33 1.28
C LEU A 17 -10.55 1.36 2.24
N VAL A 18 -10.77 0.06 2.03
CA VAL A 18 -10.07 -0.99 2.74
C VAL A 18 -8.69 -1.16 2.12
N LEU A 19 -7.63 -0.93 2.88
CA LEU A 19 -6.24 -1.08 2.46
C LEU A 19 -5.63 -2.42 2.89
N ALA A 20 -6.14 -3.00 3.98
CA ALA A 20 -5.73 -4.31 4.45
C ALA A 20 -6.92 -5.09 5.00
N SER A 21 -6.83 -6.42 4.88
CA SER A 21 -7.81 -7.35 5.44
C SER A 21 -7.09 -8.54 6.05
N ASN A 22 -7.62 -9.06 7.14
CA ASN A 22 -7.19 -10.32 7.71
C ASN A 22 -8.12 -11.42 7.23
N VAL A 23 -7.58 -12.61 7.02
CA VAL A 23 -8.39 -13.81 6.75
C VAL A 23 -9.23 -14.10 7.98
N SER A 24 -10.51 -14.43 7.78
CA SER A 24 -11.40 -14.88 8.85
C SER A 24 -10.85 -16.17 9.49
N ASP A 25 -11.08 -16.35 10.78
CA ASP A 25 -10.78 -17.57 11.51
C ASP A 25 -11.81 -18.69 11.27
N HIS A 26 -12.91 -18.40 10.54
CA HIS A 26 -13.93 -19.35 10.15
C HIS A 26 -13.54 -20.07 8.84
N GLY A 27 -12.81 -21.18 8.98
CA GLY A 27 -12.49 -22.06 7.87
C GLY A 27 -13.54 -23.17 7.69
N VAL A 28 -13.73 -23.62 6.46
CA VAL A 28 -14.52 -24.81 6.15
C VAL A 28 -13.62 -25.94 5.65
N PRO A 29 -13.87 -27.22 6.05
CA PRO A 29 -13.11 -28.33 5.52
C PRO A 29 -13.24 -28.43 4.01
N PHE A 30 -12.13 -28.61 3.32
CA PHE A 30 -12.06 -28.74 1.87
C PHE A 30 -11.18 -29.92 1.49
N ALA A 31 -11.72 -30.83 0.67
CA ALA A 31 -10.98 -31.96 0.14
C ALA A 31 -9.93 -31.43 -0.88
N PHE A 32 -8.66 -31.52 -0.51
CA PHE A 32 -7.54 -31.05 -1.31
C PHE A 32 -6.80 -32.22 -1.95
N LYS A 33 -6.60 -32.14 -3.25
CA LYS A 33 -5.81 -33.11 -4.01
C LYS A 33 -4.44 -32.48 -4.32
N GLY A 34 -3.42 -33.03 -3.69
CA GLY A 34 -2.05 -32.58 -3.85
C GLY A 34 -1.12 -33.74 -4.27
N VAL A 35 0.15 -33.49 -4.18
CA VAL A 35 1.20 -34.47 -4.34
C VAL A 35 2.14 -34.43 -3.13
N GLN A 36 2.78 -35.55 -2.85
CA GLN A 36 3.79 -35.60 -1.81
C GLN A 36 4.98 -34.73 -2.17
N THR A 37 5.53 -34.04 -1.17
CA THR A 37 6.66 -33.14 -1.33
C THR A 37 7.80 -33.60 -0.44
N THR A 38 9.00 -33.68 -1.01
CA THR A 38 10.26 -33.86 -0.29
C THR A 38 11.08 -32.58 -0.37
N TRP A 39 12.04 -32.43 0.54
CA TRP A 39 12.94 -31.30 0.54
C TRP A 39 14.35 -31.77 0.24
N GLU A 40 14.99 -31.15 -0.74
CA GLU A 40 16.34 -31.45 -1.18
C GLU A 40 17.22 -30.21 -1.12
N ASP A 41 18.51 -30.38 -0.89
CA ASP A 41 19.47 -29.30 -0.98
C ASP A 41 19.75 -28.99 -2.46
N SER A 42 19.69 -27.72 -2.81
CA SER A 42 19.94 -27.24 -4.18
C SER A 42 21.39 -26.84 -4.34
N ASP A 43 22.10 -27.46 -5.25
CA ASP A 43 23.48 -27.09 -5.61
C ASP A 43 23.55 -25.70 -6.26
N VAL A 44 22.42 -25.18 -6.78
CA VAL A 44 22.36 -23.87 -7.42
C VAL A 44 22.16 -22.74 -6.42
N THR A 45 21.28 -22.93 -5.44
CA THR A 45 20.91 -21.88 -4.48
C THR A 45 21.59 -22.05 -3.12
N GLY A 46 22.17 -23.21 -2.83
CA GLY A 46 22.66 -23.56 -1.51
C GLY A 46 21.58 -23.70 -0.43
N SER A 47 20.31 -23.70 -0.82
CA SER A 47 19.15 -23.72 0.07
C SER A 47 18.33 -24.98 -0.17
N ARG A 48 17.53 -25.36 0.83
CA ARG A 48 16.55 -26.45 0.68
C ARG A 48 15.41 -26.01 -0.22
N VAL A 49 15.12 -26.81 -1.25
CA VAL A 49 14.02 -26.56 -2.20
C VAL A 49 13.01 -27.71 -2.17
N PRO A 50 11.71 -27.42 -2.36
CA PRO A 50 10.70 -28.47 -2.43
C PRO A 50 10.78 -29.24 -3.75
N ARG A 51 10.71 -30.58 -3.68
CA ARG A 51 10.54 -31.48 -4.82
C ARG A 51 9.17 -32.11 -4.76
N TYR A 52 8.40 -31.90 -5.79
CA TYR A 52 7.05 -32.46 -5.93
C TYR A 52 7.14 -33.84 -6.59
N SER A 53 6.56 -34.86 -5.97
CA SER A 53 6.50 -36.20 -6.51
C SER A 53 5.26 -36.39 -7.39
N SER A 54 5.18 -37.51 -8.08
CA SER A 54 3.97 -37.97 -8.77
C SER A 54 3.01 -38.75 -7.87
N THR A 55 3.36 -38.96 -6.60
CA THR A 55 2.53 -39.70 -5.65
C THR A 55 1.41 -38.80 -5.14
N PRO A 56 0.13 -39.16 -5.33
CA PRO A 56 -1.00 -38.39 -4.83
C PRO A 56 -0.96 -38.25 -3.30
N TRP A 57 -1.39 -37.09 -2.82
CA TRP A 57 -1.61 -36.81 -1.42
C TRP A 57 -2.99 -36.17 -1.25
N ASP A 58 -3.99 -37.00 -1.03
CA ASP A 58 -5.34 -36.57 -0.78
C ASP A 58 -5.51 -36.29 0.71
N THR A 59 -5.92 -35.05 1.03
CA THR A 59 -6.07 -34.62 2.43
C THR A 59 -7.24 -33.64 2.55
N THR A 60 -7.56 -33.27 3.78
CA THR A 60 -8.51 -32.21 4.08
C THR A 60 -7.76 -31.04 4.65
N VAL A 61 -7.93 -29.87 4.04
CA VAL A 61 -7.40 -28.58 4.49
C VAL A 61 -8.54 -27.66 4.91
N MET A 62 -8.25 -26.68 5.76
CA MET A 62 -9.20 -25.63 6.06
C MET A 62 -9.14 -24.56 4.98
N LEU A 63 -10.28 -24.32 4.32
CA LEU A 63 -10.43 -23.31 3.31
C LEU A 63 -11.08 -22.07 3.93
N TYR A 64 -10.35 -20.95 3.92
CA TYR A 64 -10.80 -19.67 4.41
C TYR A 64 -11.20 -18.80 3.21
N ARG A 65 -12.46 -18.38 3.14
CA ARG A 65 -13.01 -17.60 2.02
C ARG A 65 -13.39 -16.18 2.41
N GLU A 66 -13.54 -15.95 3.71
CA GLU A 66 -13.97 -14.65 4.22
C GLU A 66 -12.77 -13.84 4.72
N THR A 67 -12.82 -12.57 4.49
CA THR A 67 -11.83 -11.61 4.98
C THR A 67 -12.52 -10.48 5.75
N ASN A 68 -11.89 -10.05 6.83
CA ASN A 68 -12.34 -8.91 7.63
C ASN A 68 -11.41 -7.72 7.41
N PRO A 69 -11.94 -6.52 7.12
CA PRO A 69 -11.12 -5.32 7.02
C PRO A 69 -10.30 -5.10 8.29
N SER A 70 -8.99 -4.94 8.15
CA SER A 70 -8.07 -4.64 9.26
C SER A 70 -7.52 -3.22 9.21
N LEU A 71 -7.51 -2.61 8.02
CA LEU A 71 -7.17 -1.21 7.83
C LEU A 71 -8.13 -0.58 6.82
N THR A 72 -8.83 0.45 7.28
CA THR A 72 -9.74 1.25 6.43
C THR A 72 -9.38 2.71 6.57
N VAL A 73 -9.27 3.41 5.44
CA VAL A 73 -8.95 4.84 5.41
C VAL A 73 -10.04 5.62 4.69
N ARG A 74 -10.17 6.89 5.02
CA ARG A 74 -11.03 7.82 4.31
C ARG A 74 -10.31 8.30 3.05
N VAL A 75 -10.96 8.19 1.89
CA VAL A 75 -10.45 8.77 0.65
C VAL A 75 -10.44 10.30 0.75
N PRO A 76 -9.29 10.98 0.60
CA PRO A 76 -9.23 12.43 0.67
C PRO A 76 -10.06 13.09 -0.45
N ALA A 77 -10.98 13.97 -0.08
CA ALA A 77 -11.84 14.66 -1.04
C ALA A 77 -11.04 15.54 -2.03
N GLY A 78 -9.96 16.16 -1.55
CA GLY A 78 -9.08 17.00 -2.36
C GLY A 78 -7.93 16.24 -3.03
N GLY A 79 -7.71 14.96 -2.69
CA GLY A 79 -6.54 14.22 -3.13
C GLY A 79 -5.29 14.52 -2.31
N TYR A 80 -4.13 14.23 -2.89
CA TYR A 80 -2.81 14.41 -2.26
C TYR A 80 -2.00 15.48 -2.99
N VAL A 81 -1.08 16.12 -2.27
CA VAL A 81 -0.01 16.92 -2.87
C VAL A 81 1.32 16.25 -2.55
N VAL A 82 2.03 15.86 -3.60
CA VAL A 82 3.37 15.24 -3.51
C VAL A 82 4.40 16.29 -3.89
N PRO A 83 5.36 16.62 -2.99
CA PRO A 83 6.45 17.52 -3.31
C PRO A 83 7.26 17.01 -4.52
N GLN A 84 7.68 17.93 -5.38
CA GLN A 84 8.35 17.62 -6.65
C GLN A 84 9.69 16.88 -6.49
N GLU A 85 10.28 16.91 -5.31
CA GLU A 85 11.52 16.19 -4.99
C GLU A 85 11.38 14.69 -4.96
N TRP A 86 10.18 14.18 -4.74
CA TRP A 86 9.90 12.74 -4.72
C TRP A 86 9.76 12.18 -6.14
N THR A 87 10.81 12.35 -6.95
CA THR A 87 10.81 11.98 -8.38
C THR A 87 10.47 10.51 -8.59
N ASP A 88 11.08 9.61 -7.82
CA ASP A 88 10.82 8.16 -7.92
C ASP A 88 9.35 7.81 -7.64
N VAL A 89 8.72 8.49 -6.69
CA VAL A 89 7.30 8.32 -6.36
C VAL A 89 6.44 8.83 -7.51
N LEU A 90 6.74 10.02 -8.02
CA LEU A 90 5.99 10.64 -9.11
C LEU A 90 6.08 9.84 -10.41
N ASP A 91 7.24 9.28 -10.73
CA ASP A 91 7.45 8.41 -11.89
C ASP A 91 6.62 7.12 -11.77
N ARG A 92 6.56 6.52 -10.58
CA ARG A 92 5.73 5.35 -10.35
C ARG A 92 4.24 5.66 -10.46
N ILE A 93 3.80 6.79 -9.91
CA ILE A 93 2.41 7.28 -10.07
C ILE A 93 2.06 7.40 -11.56
N ALA A 94 2.96 7.95 -12.35
CA ALA A 94 2.77 8.10 -13.79
C ALA A 94 2.72 6.74 -14.52
N LEU A 95 3.60 5.79 -14.16
CA LEU A 95 3.60 4.43 -14.72
C LEU A 95 2.29 3.67 -14.43
N HIS A 96 1.65 3.93 -13.30
CA HIS A 96 0.34 3.38 -12.98
C HIS A 96 -0.83 4.06 -13.74
N GLY A 97 -0.55 5.03 -14.58
CA GLY A 97 -1.57 5.77 -15.32
C GLY A 97 -2.46 6.66 -14.46
N ILE A 98 -2.02 6.99 -13.25
CA ILE A 98 -2.72 7.91 -12.35
C ILE A 98 -2.50 9.33 -12.88
N ARG A 99 -3.60 10.04 -13.15
CA ARG A 99 -3.54 11.42 -13.62
C ARG A 99 -3.09 12.34 -12.50
N THR A 100 -2.18 13.24 -12.83
CA THR A 100 -1.62 14.23 -11.90
C THR A 100 -1.67 15.62 -12.53
N ARG A 101 -1.52 16.66 -11.69
CA ARG A 101 -1.42 18.03 -12.14
C ARG A 101 -0.34 18.77 -11.37
N LYS A 102 0.63 19.35 -12.06
CA LYS A 102 1.63 20.23 -11.45
C LYS A 102 0.99 21.55 -11.04
N LEU A 103 1.33 22.03 -9.87
CA LEU A 103 0.94 23.36 -9.42
C LEU A 103 1.66 24.41 -10.28
N SER A 104 0.90 25.31 -10.90
CA SER A 104 1.44 26.37 -11.76
C SER A 104 2.04 27.54 -10.97
N ARG A 105 1.69 27.67 -9.69
CA ARG A 105 2.16 28.72 -8.78
C ARG A 105 2.24 28.19 -7.35
N ALA A 106 2.98 28.88 -6.51
CA ALA A 106 2.99 28.63 -5.07
C ALA A 106 1.57 28.79 -4.49
N TRP A 107 1.25 27.95 -3.54
CA TRP A 107 -0.06 27.90 -2.90
C TRP A 107 0.09 27.51 -1.42
N SER A 108 -0.79 28.01 -0.57
CA SER A 108 -0.81 27.65 0.84
C SER A 108 -2.23 27.33 1.28
N ASP A 109 -2.38 26.26 2.05
CA ASP A 109 -3.67 25.86 2.58
C ASP A 109 -3.51 25.05 3.88
N SER A 110 -4.62 24.89 4.59
CA SER A 110 -4.73 24.02 5.75
C SER A 110 -5.01 22.59 5.29
N VAL A 111 -4.00 21.75 5.36
CA VAL A 111 -4.06 20.36 4.92
C VAL A 111 -3.98 19.38 6.08
N GLU A 112 -4.55 18.20 5.89
CA GLU A 112 -4.34 17.06 6.78
C GLU A 112 -3.01 16.40 6.46
N MET A 113 -2.21 16.15 7.49
CA MET A 113 -0.91 15.49 7.40
C MET A 113 -0.87 14.31 8.35
N THR A 114 -0.43 13.18 7.86
CA THR A 114 -0.17 12.01 8.69
C THR A 114 1.27 12.06 9.20
N ARG A 115 1.42 12.27 10.51
CA ARG A 115 2.70 12.16 11.19
C ARG A 115 2.92 10.72 11.60
N ILE A 116 4.02 10.12 11.18
CA ILE A 116 4.45 8.80 11.64
C ILE A 116 5.11 8.99 13.00
N THR A 117 4.57 8.32 14.03
CA THR A 117 5.07 8.39 15.40
C THR A 117 5.84 7.15 15.81
N ASP A 118 5.59 6.02 15.12
CA ASP A 118 6.32 4.77 15.35
C ASP A 118 6.37 3.93 14.06
N HIS A 119 7.50 3.28 13.84
CA HIS A 119 7.73 2.43 12.67
C HIS A 119 8.82 1.40 12.93
N THR A 120 8.87 0.36 12.10
CA THR A 120 9.98 -0.60 12.03
C THR A 120 10.44 -0.71 10.58
N SER A 121 11.74 -0.96 10.39
CA SER A 121 12.32 -1.27 9.08
C SER A 121 12.88 -2.69 9.09
N ALA A 122 12.73 -3.41 7.99
CA ALA A 122 13.31 -4.74 7.84
C ALA A 122 14.83 -4.65 7.86
N ALA A 123 15.48 -5.57 8.59
CA ALA A 123 16.95 -5.63 8.66
C ALA A 123 17.56 -6.06 7.33
N GLU A 124 16.85 -6.89 6.57
CA GLU A 124 17.29 -7.40 5.28
C GLU A 124 16.50 -6.76 4.15
N ALA A 125 17.18 -6.51 3.05
CA ALA A 125 16.53 -5.99 1.84
C ALA A 125 15.77 -7.11 1.11
N TYR A 126 14.56 -6.79 0.67
CA TYR A 126 13.79 -7.59 -0.26
C TYR A 126 13.62 -6.80 -1.56
N GLU A 127 13.98 -7.38 -2.70
CA GLU A 127 13.96 -6.72 -4.02
C GLU A 127 14.71 -5.37 -4.04
N GLY A 128 15.83 -5.30 -3.31
CA GLY A 128 16.68 -4.11 -3.24
C GLY A 128 16.16 -2.99 -2.33
N ARG A 129 15.12 -3.24 -1.53
CA ARG A 129 14.53 -2.26 -0.60
C ARG A 129 14.30 -2.85 0.79
N HIS A 130 14.49 -2.03 1.82
CA HIS A 130 14.10 -2.38 3.18
C HIS A 130 12.62 -2.03 3.39
N ALA A 131 11.82 -3.05 3.68
CA ALA A 131 10.40 -2.83 3.93
C ALA A 131 10.20 -2.03 5.21
N VAL A 132 9.30 -1.05 5.17
CA VAL A 132 8.93 -0.21 6.31
C VAL A 132 7.52 -0.55 6.76
N ARG A 133 7.34 -0.81 8.05
CA ARG A 133 6.02 -0.98 8.65
C ARG A 133 5.73 0.18 9.59
N VAL A 134 4.75 0.97 9.26
CA VAL A 134 4.26 2.05 10.13
C VAL A 134 3.35 1.46 11.20
N LEU A 135 3.73 1.61 12.46
CA LEU A 135 3.04 1.06 13.62
C LEU A 135 2.03 2.04 14.20
N ALA A 136 2.39 3.32 14.24
CA ALA A 136 1.53 4.37 14.79
C ALA A 136 1.61 5.66 13.98
N THR A 137 0.49 6.35 13.89
CA THR A 137 0.37 7.64 13.21
C THR A 137 -0.49 8.61 14.02
N GLN A 138 -0.26 9.90 13.79
CA GLN A 138 -1.08 10.98 14.31
C GLN A 138 -1.52 11.87 13.13
N LEU A 139 -2.82 12.08 13.01
CA LEU A 139 -3.37 13.01 12.03
C LEU A 139 -3.29 14.44 12.59
N GLU A 140 -2.70 15.33 11.85
CA GLU A 140 -2.53 16.74 12.20
C GLU A 140 -3.08 17.63 11.08
N ARG A 141 -3.75 18.72 11.42
CA ARG A 141 -4.16 19.74 10.47
C ARG A 141 -3.24 20.94 10.60
N LYS A 142 -2.52 21.26 9.52
CA LYS A 142 -1.51 22.34 9.50
C LYS A 142 -1.60 23.19 8.24
N LEU A 143 -1.33 24.48 8.40
CA LEU A 143 -1.05 25.35 7.27
C LEU A 143 0.27 24.92 6.63
N ARG A 144 0.23 24.62 5.32
CA ARG A 144 1.41 24.25 4.52
C ARG A 144 1.50 25.12 3.29
N ALA A 145 2.73 25.50 2.98
CA ALA A 145 3.09 26.15 1.72
C ALA A 145 3.61 25.09 0.74
N PHE A 146 3.07 25.12 -0.45
CA PHE A 146 3.46 24.31 -1.58
C PHE A 146 4.11 25.18 -2.65
N ARG A 147 5.05 24.62 -3.41
CA ARG A 147 5.77 25.34 -4.44
C ARG A 147 5.17 25.12 -5.81
N ALA A 148 5.42 26.03 -6.73
CA ALA A 148 5.21 25.78 -8.14
C ALA A 148 6.03 24.53 -8.54
N GLY A 149 5.40 23.58 -9.24
CA GLY A 149 6.00 22.31 -9.60
C GLY A 149 5.63 21.13 -8.68
N ASP A 150 5.18 21.38 -7.45
CA ASP A 150 4.61 20.30 -6.60
C ASP A 150 3.39 19.69 -7.31
N VAL A 151 3.14 18.41 -7.08
CA VAL A 151 2.22 17.63 -7.89
C VAL A 151 0.97 17.27 -7.11
N TRP A 152 -0.17 17.71 -7.59
CA TRP A 152 -1.47 17.32 -7.09
C TRP A 152 -1.93 16.02 -7.73
N VAL A 153 -2.36 15.05 -6.89
CA VAL A 153 -2.87 13.73 -7.26
C VAL A 153 -4.33 13.64 -6.82
N PRO A 154 -5.30 13.92 -7.71
CA PRO A 154 -6.72 13.82 -7.37
C PRO A 154 -7.16 12.38 -7.13
N CYS A 155 -8.05 12.17 -6.16
CA CYS A 155 -8.63 10.86 -5.87
C CYS A 155 -9.97 10.59 -6.59
N ASP A 156 -10.56 11.60 -7.24
CA ASP A 156 -11.81 11.51 -8.01
C ASP A 156 -11.61 11.00 -9.44
N GLN A 157 -10.73 10.04 -9.64
CA GLN A 157 -10.39 9.45 -10.92
C GLN A 157 -10.45 7.91 -10.87
N ARG A 158 -10.38 7.24 -12.03
CA ARG A 158 -10.38 5.78 -12.12
C ARG A 158 -9.25 5.14 -11.27
N GLY A 159 -8.06 5.74 -11.27
CA GLY A 159 -6.92 5.32 -10.46
C GLY A 159 -6.92 5.84 -9.02
N GLY A 160 -8.01 6.50 -8.56
CA GLY A 160 -8.05 7.16 -7.25
C GLY A 160 -7.84 6.22 -6.07
N ALA A 161 -8.48 5.04 -6.08
CA ALA A 161 -8.29 4.04 -5.04
C ALA A 161 -6.82 3.52 -4.98
N LEU A 162 -6.19 3.34 -6.14
CA LEU A 162 -4.79 2.98 -6.23
C LEU A 162 -3.90 4.11 -5.70
N ALA A 163 -4.20 5.38 -6.04
CA ALA A 163 -3.46 6.52 -5.51
C ALA A 163 -3.49 6.56 -3.98
N VAL A 164 -4.66 6.30 -3.37
CA VAL A 164 -4.79 6.18 -1.91
C VAL A 164 -3.92 5.05 -1.37
N ASN A 165 -4.01 3.85 -1.94
CA ASN A 165 -3.20 2.72 -1.50
C ASN A 165 -1.69 2.99 -1.60
N LEU A 166 -1.25 3.66 -2.66
CA LEU A 166 0.17 3.98 -2.85
C LEU A 166 0.69 5.06 -1.90
N LEU A 167 -0.15 6.04 -1.53
CA LEU A 167 0.26 7.24 -0.80
C LEU A 167 -0.06 7.21 0.70
N GLU A 168 -0.95 6.33 1.15
CA GLU A 168 -1.25 6.20 2.59
C GLU A 168 -0.09 5.57 3.35
N ALA A 169 0.28 6.21 4.46
CA ALA A 169 1.46 5.83 5.24
C ALA A 169 1.39 4.40 5.81
N GLN A 170 0.20 3.92 6.18
CA GLN A 170 0.00 2.59 6.76
C GLN A 170 -0.40 1.52 5.75
N ALA A 171 -0.52 1.87 4.46
CA ALA A 171 -0.85 0.90 3.42
C ALA A 171 0.25 -0.17 3.33
N PRO A 172 -0.09 -1.47 3.44
CA PRO A 172 0.92 -2.53 3.50
C PRO A 172 1.69 -2.72 2.19
N ASP A 173 1.16 -2.19 1.08
CA ASP A 173 1.76 -2.27 -0.25
C ASP A 173 1.85 -0.87 -0.90
N GLY A 174 2.02 0.16 -0.06
CA GLY A 174 2.21 1.55 -0.49
C GLY A 174 3.69 1.95 -0.59
N PHE A 175 3.95 3.14 -1.08
CA PHE A 175 5.31 3.67 -1.22
C PHE A 175 6.06 3.75 0.10
N MET A 176 5.38 4.00 1.22
CA MET A 176 6.00 3.99 2.53
C MET A 176 6.46 2.57 2.88
N ALA A 177 5.62 1.57 2.71
CA ALA A 177 5.95 0.18 2.99
C ALA A 177 7.12 -0.34 2.14
N TRP A 178 7.24 0.13 0.90
CA TRP A 178 8.33 -0.18 -0.02
C TRP A 178 9.56 0.72 0.17
N GLY A 179 9.65 1.52 1.24
CA GLY A 179 10.83 2.32 1.59
C GLY A 179 11.12 3.50 0.66
N PHE A 180 10.17 3.94 -0.19
CA PHE A 180 10.39 5.11 -1.04
C PHE A 180 10.55 6.40 -0.25
N PHE A 181 10.01 6.45 0.96
CA PHE A 181 10.09 7.61 1.86
C PHE A 181 11.04 7.39 3.04
N GLU A 182 11.94 6.39 3.00
CA GLU A 182 12.82 6.03 4.10
C GLU A 182 13.66 7.21 4.61
N THR A 183 14.04 8.13 3.72
CA THR A 183 14.81 9.33 4.07
C THR A 183 14.11 10.26 5.06
N VAL A 184 12.77 10.16 5.22
CA VAL A 184 12.04 10.98 6.21
C VAL A 184 12.37 10.57 7.65
N PHE A 185 12.89 9.36 7.86
CA PHE A 185 13.30 8.85 9.18
C PHE A 185 14.75 9.16 9.52
N GLN A 186 15.55 9.61 8.55
CA GLN A 186 16.94 9.98 8.78
C GLN A 186 16.99 11.27 9.58
N LYS A 187 17.44 11.19 10.82
CA LYS A 187 17.74 12.38 11.63
C LYS A 187 19.05 12.98 11.07
N LYS A 188 19.02 14.24 10.70
CA LYS A 188 20.25 15.02 10.56
C LYS A 188 20.70 15.38 11.98
N GLU A 189 21.86 14.88 12.37
CA GLU A 189 22.58 15.39 13.54
C GLU A 189 23.03 16.83 13.32
#